data_b9b59a31e650e50525e0a4947443b33a
#
_entry.id   b9b59a31e650e50525e0a4947443b33a
#
_cell.length_a   1.000
_cell.length_b   1.000
_cell.length_c   1.000
_cell.angle_alpha   90.00
_cell.angle_beta   90.00
_cell.angle_gamma   90.00
#
_symmetry.space_group_name_H-M   'P 1'
#
loop_
_entity.id
_entity.type
_entity.pdbx_description
1 polymer ?
#
loop_
_entity_poly.entity_id
_entity_poly.type
_entity_poly.pdbx_seq_one_letter_code
_entity_poly.pdbx_strand_id
1 'polypeptide(L)'
;VLYTYAGPEIAVASTKAYSVQMAVLYLFALRLALVRGAQDECIVRHLTVELQRVPELLRPILKDCDNIKYLASQFMNSDHLFFMGRGFDYALSLEGSLKLKEISYVHSEAYAAGELKHGTISLIVEGTPVVALATQDSVYEKTISNVKEVKTRGGRVILLCKQDAKVPADAADHVVRLPEFEGVFMPLLLIVPLQLFAYYMSVLRGCDVDKPRNLAKSVTVECPFRARDRLFRRFRAFAFPLAACFFAASPERRITPRPARPS
;
A
#
# COMPACT_ATOMS: atom_id res chain seq x y z
N VAL A 1 -18.35 -13.75 -3.29
CA VAL A 1 -16.95 -13.62 -3.77
C VAL A 1 -16.83 -12.31 -4.51
N LEU A 2 -15.82 -11.52 -4.18
CA LEU A 2 -15.46 -10.31 -4.90
C LEU A 2 -14.18 -10.59 -5.71
N TYR A 3 -14.23 -10.31 -7.00
CA TYR A 3 -13.08 -10.48 -7.89
C TYR A 3 -12.34 -9.16 -8.05
N THR A 4 -11.03 -9.19 -7.94
CA THR A 4 -10.18 -8.00 -8.11
C THR A 4 -9.90 -7.66 -9.57
N TYR A 5 -10.10 -8.60 -10.48
CA TYR A 5 -9.78 -8.50 -11.92
C TYR A 5 -8.31 -8.08 -12.20
N ALA A 6 -7.41 -8.40 -11.28
CA ALA A 6 -5.98 -8.06 -11.42
C ALA A 6 -5.31 -8.76 -12.62
N GLY A 7 -5.89 -9.86 -13.10
CA GLY A 7 -5.27 -10.73 -14.09
C GLY A 7 -4.03 -11.45 -13.54
N PRO A 8 -3.30 -12.21 -14.36
CA PRO A 8 -2.08 -12.88 -13.94
C PRO A 8 -0.99 -11.86 -13.61
N GLU A 9 -0.27 -12.10 -12.53
CA GLU A 9 0.90 -11.33 -12.11
C GLU A 9 2.13 -12.23 -12.25
N ILE A 10 3.04 -11.87 -13.18
CA ILE A 10 4.20 -12.68 -13.53
C ILE A 10 5.26 -12.59 -12.45
N ALA A 11 5.55 -11.36 -12.00
CA ALA A 11 6.50 -11.10 -10.93
C ALA A 11 6.07 -11.76 -9.61
N VAL A 12 7.03 -12.27 -8.86
CA VAL A 12 6.77 -12.85 -7.54
C VAL A 12 6.30 -11.78 -6.57
N ALA A 13 6.94 -10.62 -6.54
CA ALA A 13 6.54 -9.47 -5.74
C ALA A 13 5.22 -8.88 -6.26
N SER A 14 4.22 -8.77 -5.38
CA SER A 14 2.90 -8.23 -5.74
C SER A 14 2.96 -6.71 -5.89
N THR A 15 2.46 -6.20 -7.02
CA THR A 15 2.33 -4.76 -7.31
C THR A 15 0.89 -4.40 -7.66
N LYS A 16 0.45 -4.72 -8.88
CA LYS A 16 -0.93 -4.43 -9.31
C LYS A 16 -1.98 -5.16 -8.46
N ALA A 17 -1.69 -6.40 -8.03
CA ALA A 17 -2.62 -7.15 -7.18
C ALA A 17 -2.86 -6.43 -5.84
N TYR A 18 -1.81 -5.88 -5.21
CA TYR A 18 -1.93 -5.05 -4.02
C TYR A 18 -2.84 -3.83 -4.24
N SER A 19 -2.60 -3.06 -5.32
CA SER A 19 -3.39 -1.85 -5.62
C SER A 19 -4.87 -2.15 -5.87
N VAL A 20 -5.18 -3.22 -6.62
CA VAL A 20 -6.60 -3.57 -6.87
C VAL A 20 -7.28 -4.18 -5.65
N GLN A 21 -6.54 -4.88 -4.77
CA GLN A 21 -7.07 -5.32 -3.48
C GLN A 21 -7.46 -4.11 -2.60
N MET A 22 -6.60 -3.09 -2.53
CA MET A 22 -6.93 -1.84 -1.84
C MET A 22 -8.19 -1.20 -2.41
N ALA A 23 -8.29 -1.08 -3.74
CA ALA A 23 -9.47 -0.52 -4.40
C ALA A 23 -10.75 -1.29 -4.07
N VAL A 24 -10.70 -2.63 -4.08
CA VAL A 24 -11.84 -3.47 -3.69
C VAL A 24 -12.22 -3.29 -2.22
N LEU A 25 -11.23 -3.16 -1.33
CA LEU A 25 -11.49 -2.91 0.09
C LEU A 25 -12.12 -1.53 0.32
N TYR A 26 -11.71 -0.49 -0.42
CA TYR A 26 -12.37 0.81 -0.40
C TYR A 26 -13.83 0.71 -0.86
N LEU A 27 -14.10 0.06 -1.99
CA LEU A 27 -15.47 -0.14 -2.48
C LEU A 27 -16.33 -0.91 -1.46
N PHE A 28 -15.76 -1.92 -0.84
CA PHE A 28 -16.43 -2.68 0.22
C PHE A 28 -16.74 -1.81 1.44
N ALA A 29 -15.77 -1.01 1.89
CA ALA A 29 -15.95 -0.08 3.02
C ALA A 29 -17.03 0.97 2.73
N LEU A 30 -17.02 1.58 1.53
CA LEU A 30 -18.04 2.54 1.08
C LEU A 30 -19.43 1.90 1.05
N ARG A 31 -19.54 0.69 0.50
CA ARG A 31 -20.82 -0.04 0.49
C ARG A 31 -21.31 -0.37 1.89
N LEU A 32 -20.41 -0.78 2.78
CA LEU A 32 -20.75 -1.09 4.17
C LEU A 32 -21.19 0.17 4.92
N ALA A 33 -20.50 1.29 4.73
CA ALA A 33 -20.86 2.57 5.33
C ALA A 33 -22.28 3.00 4.94
N LEU A 34 -22.62 2.85 3.65
CA LEU A 34 -23.96 3.17 3.13
C LEU A 34 -25.03 2.23 3.74
N VAL A 35 -24.78 0.92 3.77
CA VAL A 35 -25.75 -0.07 4.29
C VAL A 35 -26.01 0.14 5.79
N ARG A 36 -24.98 0.55 6.52
CA ARG A 36 -25.10 0.83 7.97
C ARG A 36 -25.63 2.22 8.29
N GLY A 37 -25.86 3.07 7.29
CA GLY A 37 -26.22 4.47 7.51
C GLY A 37 -25.13 5.30 8.19
N ALA A 38 -23.87 4.87 8.09
CA ALA A 38 -22.73 5.56 8.68
C ALA A 38 -22.24 6.74 7.81
N GLN A 39 -22.64 6.74 6.54
CA GLN A 39 -22.38 7.83 5.58
C GLN A 39 -23.60 8.02 4.67
N ASP A 40 -23.81 9.25 4.24
CA ASP A 40 -24.86 9.61 3.31
C ASP A 40 -24.55 9.12 1.87
N GLU A 41 -25.60 8.83 1.12
CA GLU A 41 -25.48 8.37 -0.27
C GLU A 41 -24.69 9.36 -1.14
N CYS A 42 -24.87 10.66 -0.91
CA CYS A 42 -24.15 11.71 -1.62
C CYS A 42 -22.63 11.61 -1.43
N ILE A 43 -22.18 11.40 -0.20
CA ILE A 43 -20.76 11.25 0.15
C ILE A 43 -20.20 9.96 -0.48
N VAL A 44 -20.92 8.84 -0.35
CA VAL A 44 -20.49 7.55 -0.93
C VAL A 44 -20.40 7.66 -2.45
N ARG A 45 -21.34 8.32 -3.10
CA ARG A 45 -21.30 8.56 -4.55
C ARG A 45 -20.11 9.41 -4.94
N HIS A 46 -19.87 10.52 -4.25
CA HIS A 46 -18.71 11.39 -4.48
C HIS A 46 -17.40 10.59 -4.36
N LEU A 47 -17.18 9.88 -3.26
CA LEU A 47 -15.98 9.08 -3.07
C LEU A 47 -15.82 7.95 -4.11
N THR A 48 -16.92 7.36 -4.58
CA THR A 48 -16.88 6.35 -5.64
C THR A 48 -16.43 6.95 -6.97
N VAL A 49 -16.89 8.17 -7.31
CA VAL A 49 -16.45 8.90 -8.50
C VAL A 49 -14.97 9.28 -8.37
N GLU A 50 -14.54 9.76 -7.21
CA GLU A 50 -13.12 10.07 -6.98
C GLU A 50 -12.25 8.82 -7.15
N LEU A 51 -12.65 7.67 -6.62
CA LEU A 51 -11.90 6.42 -6.80
C LEU A 51 -11.72 6.04 -8.28
N GLN A 52 -12.67 6.36 -9.14
CA GLN A 52 -12.58 6.13 -10.59
C GLN A 52 -11.54 7.01 -11.29
N ARG A 53 -11.10 8.12 -10.67
CA ARG A 53 -10.06 9.01 -11.22
C ARG A 53 -8.64 8.49 -11.01
N VAL A 54 -8.45 7.50 -10.13
CA VAL A 54 -7.11 6.95 -9.80
C VAL A 54 -6.29 6.59 -11.04
N PRO A 55 -6.80 5.88 -12.07
CA PRO A 55 -6.02 5.55 -13.26
C PRO A 55 -5.52 6.78 -14.03
N GLU A 56 -6.31 7.87 -14.07
CA GLU A 56 -5.92 9.10 -14.75
C GLU A 56 -4.81 9.84 -13.99
N LEU A 57 -4.90 9.86 -12.66
CA LEU A 57 -3.90 10.47 -11.78
C LEU A 57 -2.59 9.67 -11.76
N LEU A 58 -2.63 8.36 -11.98
CA LEU A 58 -1.44 7.51 -12.06
C LEU A 58 -0.69 7.62 -13.39
N ARG A 59 -1.37 7.94 -14.50
CA ARG A 59 -0.73 8.01 -15.82
C ARG A 59 0.46 8.97 -15.87
N PRO A 60 0.40 10.23 -15.39
CA PRO A 60 1.57 11.10 -15.37
C PRO A 60 2.70 10.56 -14.49
N ILE A 61 2.40 9.95 -13.33
CA ILE A 61 3.41 9.34 -12.45
C ILE A 61 4.15 8.21 -13.17
N LEU A 62 3.42 7.37 -13.91
CA LEU A 62 4.00 6.26 -14.67
C LEU A 62 4.73 6.71 -15.93
N LYS A 63 4.34 7.86 -16.52
CA LYS A 63 4.96 8.39 -17.73
C LYS A 63 6.29 9.10 -17.42
N ASP A 64 6.38 9.80 -16.31
CA ASP A 64 7.56 10.54 -15.87
C ASP A 64 8.26 9.81 -14.73
N CYS A 65 8.89 8.67 -15.08
CA CYS A 65 9.63 7.85 -14.13
C CYS A 65 11.10 8.27 -13.98
N ASP A 66 11.60 9.21 -14.76
CA ASP A 66 13.02 9.55 -14.82
C ASP A 66 13.51 10.13 -13.49
N ASN A 67 12.68 10.93 -12.81
CA ASN A 67 13.00 11.44 -11.48
C ASN A 67 13.17 10.29 -10.47
N ILE A 68 12.26 9.31 -10.47
CA ILE A 68 12.35 8.16 -9.55
C ILE A 68 13.57 7.29 -9.88
N LYS A 69 13.86 7.09 -11.17
CA LYS A 69 15.06 6.38 -11.63
C LYS A 69 16.33 7.09 -11.20
N TYR A 70 16.38 8.42 -11.32
CA TYR A 70 17.50 9.23 -10.84
C TYR A 70 17.66 9.05 -9.32
N LEU A 71 16.58 9.15 -8.55
CA LEU A 71 16.64 8.93 -7.11
C LEU A 71 17.18 7.54 -6.77
N ALA A 72 16.69 6.50 -7.44
CA ALA A 72 17.19 5.14 -7.26
C ALA A 72 18.69 5.05 -7.52
N SER A 73 19.21 5.73 -8.56
CA SER A 73 20.64 5.74 -8.88
C SER A 73 21.51 6.38 -7.80
N GLN A 74 20.96 7.34 -7.04
CA GLN A 74 21.69 8.00 -5.94
C GLN A 74 21.88 7.08 -4.73
N PHE A 75 21.02 6.05 -4.60
CA PHE A 75 20.99 5.18 -3.43
C PHE A 75 21.24 3.70 -3.74
N MET A 76 21.49 3.33 -5.00
CA MET A 76 21.66 1.94 -5.42
C MET A 76 22.78 1.18 -4.69
N ASN A 77 23.78 1.90 -4.20
CA ASN A 77 24.93 1.33 -3.48
C ASN A 77 24.72 1.30 -1.94
N SER A 78 23.56 1.74 -1.45
CA SER A 78 23.28 1.71 -0.02
C SER A 78 22.91 0.30 0.42
N ASP A 79 23.49 -0.16 1.53
CA ASP A 79 23.20 -1.48 2.10
C ASP A 79 21.93 -1.48 2.95
N HIS A 80 21.54 -0.33 3.45
CA HIS A 80 20.35 -0.14 4.26
C HIS A 80 19.62 1.16 3.90
N LEU A 81 18.31 1.19 4.14
CA LEU A 81 17.45 2.31 3.88
C LEU A 81 16.26 2.31 4.85
N PHE A 82 15.89 3.49 5.34
CA PHE A 82 14.75 3.64 6.23
C PHE A 82 13.55 4.25 5.51
N PHE A 83 12.37 3.78 5.89
CA PHE A 83 11.11 4.41 5.52
C PHE A 83 10.45 4.98 6.76
N MET A 84 9.75 6.11 6.63
CA MET A 84 9.03 6.71 7.74
C MET A 84 7.76 7.40 7.28
N GLY A 85 6.72 7.36 8.13
CA GLY A 85 5.44 8.01 7.89
C GLY A 85 4.57 8.01 9.13
N ARG A 86 3.41 8.65 9.05
CA ARG A 86 2.39 8.64 10.10
C ARG A 86 1.05 8.18 9.53
N GLY A 87 0.21 7.55 10.34
CA GLY A 87 -1.10 7.07 9.90
C GLY A 87 -1.00 6.13 8.69
N PHE A 88 -1.72 6.42 7.61
CA PHE A 88 -1.68 5.62 6.39
C PHE A 88 -0.29 5.63 5.73
N ASP A 89 0.44 6.74 5.83
CA ASP A 89 1.78 6.84 5.29
C ASP A 89 2.75 5.86 5.96
N TYR A 90 2.57 5.57 7.26
CA TYR A 90 3.35 4.52 7.92
C TYR A 90 3.01 3.13 7.38
N ALA A 91 1.73 2.82 7.17
CA ALA A 91 1.33 1.54 6.59
C ALA A 91 1.92 1.34 5.18
N LEU A 92 1.95 2.41 4.36
CA LEU A 92 2.59 2.39 3.04
C LEU A 92 4.12 2.32 3.12
N SER A 93 4.72 2.91 4.15
CA SER A 93 6.16 2.78 4.41
C SER A 93 6.56 1.32 4.62
N LEU A 94 5.73 0.53 5.32
CA LEU A 94 5.93 -0.92 5.49
C LEU A 94 5.90 -1.65 4.15
N GLU A 95 4.92 -1.34 3.28
CA GLU A 95 4.83 -1.95 1.95
C GLU A 95 5.98 -1.51 1.04
N GLY A 96 6.36 -0.23 1.03
CA GLY A 96 7.52 0.26 0.29
C GLY A 96 8.81 -0.43 0.71
N SER A 97 9.04 -0.55 2.01
CA SER A 97 10.17 -1.30 2.58
C SER A 97 10.14 -2.78 2.17
N LEU A 98 8.96 -3.41 2.19
CA LEU A 98 8.80 -4.79 1.76
C LEU A 98 9.20 -4.96 0.29
N LYS A 99 8.66 -4.13 -0.61
CA LYS A 99 8.99 -4.19 -2.05
C LYS A 99 10.49 -4.01 -2.28
N LEU A 100 11.11 -3.06 -1.60
CA LEU A 100 12.56 -2.84 -1.73
C LEU A 100 13.35 -4.08 -1.30
N LYS A 101 13.03 -4.68 -0.16
CA LYS A 101 13.70 -5.92 0.32
C LYS A 101 13.54 -7.08 -0.64
N GLU A 102 12.30 -7.29 -1.11
CA GLU A 102 11.95 -8.45 -1.94
C GLU A 102 12.77 -8.51 -3.25
N ILE A 103 12.95 -7.38 -3.92
CA ILE A 103 13.49 -7.37 -5.28
C ILE A 103 14.91 -6.80 -5.40
N SER A 104 15.32 -5.89 -4.50
CA SER A 104 16.66 -5.28 -4.56
C SER A 104 17.65 -5.83 -3.54
N TYR A 105 17.17 -6.59 -2.56
CA TYR A 105 17.93 -7.18 -1.43
C TYR A 105 18.58 -6.13 -0.52
N VAL A 106 18.19 -4.86 -0.63
CA VAL A 106 18.60 -3.81 0.30
C VAL A 106 17.88 -4.02 1.62
N HIS A 107 18.62 -4.08 2.71
CA HIS A 107 18.00 -4.12 4.03
C HIS A 107 17.23 -2.82 4.26
N SER A 108 15.94 -2.92 4.54
CA SER A 108 15.14 -1.74 4.82
C SER A 108 14.14 -1.96 5.94
N GLU A 109 13.88 -0.91 6.69
CA GLU A 109 12.92 -0.92 7.78
C GLU A 109 12.00 0.28 7.68
N ALA A 110 10.77 0.11 8.14
CA ALA A 110 9.78 1.18 8.18
C ALA A 110 9.37 1.48 9.61
N TYR A 111 9.34 2.75 9.97
CA TYR A 111 9.01 3.23 11.29
C TYR A 111 7.88 4.25 11.27
N ALA A 112 7.03 4.19 12.29
CA ALA A 112 6.17 5.32 12.59
C ALA A 112 7.07 6.52 12.93
N ALA A 113 6.92 7.63 12.19
CA ALA A 113 7.86 8.76 12.27
C ALA A 113 8.05 9.31 13.69
N GLY A 114 6.99 9.27 14.51
CA GLY A 114 7.05 9.71 15.91
C GLY A 114 7.84 8.78 16.82
N GLU A 115 7.97 7.49 16.43
CA GLU A 115 8.64 6.47 17.24
C GLU A 115 10.14 6.39 16.93
N LEU A 116 10.60 6.93 15.80
CA LEU A 116 11.99 6.86 15.39
C LEU A 116 12.95 7.41 16.47
N LYS A 117 12.58 8.48 17.14
CA LYS A 117 13.36 9.14 18.20
C LYS A 117 13.55 8.31 19.47
N HIS A 118 12.75 7.25 19.67
CA HIS A 118 12.79 6.42 20.87
C HIS A 118 13.84 5.30 20.84
N GLY A 119 14.79 5.36 19.91
CA GLY A 119 15.90 4.41 19.81
C GLY A 119 16.48 4.33 18.41
N THR A 120 15.69 4.00 17.41
CA THR A 120 16.12 3.73 16.02
C THR A 120 16.84 4.91 15.37
N ILE A 121 16.55 6.12 15.78
CA ILE A 121 17.22 7.32 15.26
C ILE A 121 18.75 7.29 15.49
N SER A 122 19.23 6.47 16.41
CA SER A 122 20.66 6.24 16.64
C SER A 122 21.38 5.58 15.46
N LEU A 123 20.60 4.93 14.55
CA LEU A 123 21.11 4.32 13.32
C LEU A 123 21.25 5.35 12.17
N ILE A 124 20.71 6.54 12.34
CA ILE A 124 20.83 7.60 11.34
C ILE A 124 22.18 8.30 11.52
N VAL A 125 23.03 8.12 10.53
CA VAL A 125 24.34 8.76 10.43
C VAL A 125 24.43 9.54 9.12
N GLU A 126 25.55 10.25 8.91
CA GLU A 126 25.78 11.02 7.67
C GLU A 126 25.59 10.13 6.43
N GLY A 127 24.75 10.58 5.50
CA GLY A 127 24.46 9.88 4.24
C GLY A 127 23.41 8.76 4.34
N THR A 128 22.88 8.44 5.51
CA THR A 128 21.84 7.39 5.66
C THR A 128 20.60 7.74 4.85
N PRO A 129 20.17 6.86 3.89
CA PRO A 129 19.00 7.13 3.08
C PRO A 129 17.70 6.94 3.88
N VAL A 130 16.81 7.91 3.78
CA VAL A 130 15.48 7.86 4.41
C VAL A 130 14.40 8.29 3.43
N VAL A 131 13.41 7.44 3.19
CA VAL A 131 12.21 7.75 2.42
C VAL A 131 11.11 8.15 3.40
N ALA A 132 10.72 9.41 3.37
CA ALA A 132 9.69 9.97 4.24
C ALA A 132 8.39 10.21 3.46
N LEU A 133 7.27 9.76 4.02
CA LEU A 133 5.95 9.92 3.45
C LEU A 133 5.17 10.95 4.28
N ALA A 134 4.65 12.01 3.63
CA ALA A 134 3.96 13.12 4.28
C ALA A 134 2.76 13.58 3.44
N THR A 135 1.76 12.69 3.26
CA THR A 135 0.55 12.97 2.48
C THR A 135 -0.70 13.20 3.34
N GLN A 136 -0.61 12.95 4.65
CA GLN A 136 -1.74 13.07 5.57
C GLN A 136 -1.78 14.47 6.20
N ASP A 137 -2.74 15.31 5.80
CA ASP A 137 -2.83 16.72 6.25
C ASP A 137 -2.88 16.87 7.77
N SER A 138 -3.63 16.01 8.45
CA SER A 138 -3.80 16.07 9.92
C SER A 138 -2.52 15.85 10.72
N VAL A 139 -1.49 15.24 10.11
CA VAL A 139 -0.20 14.93 10.77
C VAL A 139 0.99 15.44 9.99
N TYR A 140 0.76 16.25 8.95
CA TYR A 140 1.80 16.76 8.05
C TYR A 140 2.92 17.48 8.82
N GLU A 141 2.58 18.50 9.60
CA GLU A 141 3.56 19.30 10.35
C GLU A 141 4.39 18.44 11.33
N LYS A 142 3.74 17.45 11.96
CA LYS A 142 4.43 16.50 12.85
C LYS A 142 5.39 15.60 12.07
N THR A 143 5.01 15.18 10.87
CA THR A 143 5.87 14.38 9.99
C THR A 143 7.07 15.20 9.55
N ILE A 144 6.87 16.45 9.11
CA ILE A 144 7.97 17.35 8.71
C ILE A 144 8.93 17.62 9.89
N SER A 145 8.42 17.78 11.11
CA SER A 145 9.28 17.90 12.31
C SER A 145 10.17 16.66 12.48
N ASN A 146 9.62 15.44 12.32
CA ASN A 146 10.43 14.22 12.41
C ASN A 146 11.42 14.08 11.24
N VAL A 147 11.06 14.54 10.04
CA VAL A 147 11.97 14.59 8.90
C VAL A 147 13.19 15.50 9.23
N LYS A 148 12.96 16.66 9.82
CA LYS A 148 14.03 17.56 10.27
C LYS A 148 14.93 16.92 11.34
N GLU A 149 14.35 16.13 12.26
CA GLU A 149 15.14 15.38 13.25
C GLU A 149 16.11 14.39 12.58
N VAL A 150 15.71 13.77 11.49
CA VAL A 150 16.55 12.88 10.66
C VAL A 150 17.62 13.68 9.92
N LYS A 151 17.23 14.81 9.31
CA LYS A 151 18.15 15.69 8.59
C LYS A 151 19.28 16.23 9.48
N THR A 152 18.97 16.65 10.70
CA THR A 152 19.98 17.17 11.64
C THR A 152 21.01 16.12 12.06
N ARG A 153 20.77 14.84 11.78
CA ARG A 153 21.70 13.73 12.03
C ARG A 153 22.44 13.26 10.78
N GLY A 154 22.34 14.03 9.69
CA GLY A 154 23.03 13.72 8.42
C GLY A 154 22.26 12.77 7.51
N GLY A 155 21.01 12.42 7.82
CA GLY A 155 20.18 11.60 6.96
C GLY A 155 19.92 12.25 5.59
N ARG A 156 20.01 11.49 4.51
CA ARG A 156 19.63 11.91 3.15
C ARG A 156 18.16 11.55 2.90
N VAL A 157 17.32 12.57 2.84
CA VAL A 157 15.86 12.40 2.82
C VAL A 157 15.28 12.56 1.42
N ILE A 158 14.50 11.56 0.99
CA ILE A 158 13.54 11.63 -0.11
C ILE A 158 12.16 11.81 0.52
N LEU A 159 11.54 12.95 0.30
CA LEU A 159 10.21 13.26 0.82
C LEU A 159 9.15 13.11 -0.28
N LEU A 160 8.16 12.25 -0.04
CA LEU A 160 6.98 12.14 -0.89
C LEU A 160 5.82 12.90 -0.22
N CYS A 161 5.23 13.85 -0.93
CA CYS A 161 4.17 14.71 -0.41
C CYS A 161 3.17 15.11 -1.51
N LYS A 162 2.08 15.75 -1.13
CA LYS A 162 1.13 16.34 -2.09
C LYS A 162 1.74 17.50 -2.86
N GLN A 163 1.18 17.81 -4.03
CA GLN A 163 1.68 18.85 -4.93
C GLN A 163 1.73 20.24 -4.28
N ASP A 164 0.73 20.58 -3.49
CA ASP A 164 0.57 21.88 -2.82
C ASP A 164 1.29 21.98 -1.45
N ALA A 165 1.86 20.86 -0.97
CA ALA A 165 2.48 20.79 0.35
C ALA A 165 3.62 21.81 0.47
N LYS A 166 3.62 22.60 1.55
CA LYS A 166 4.66 23.57 1.87
C LYS A 166 5.84 22.86 2.52
N VAL A 167 6.80 22.46 1.71
CA VAL A 167 8.03 21.80 2.19
C VAL A 167 9.07 22.85 2.52
N PRO A 168 9.58 22.93 3.79
CA PRO A 168 10.71 23.77 4.11
C PRO A 168 11.96 23.38 3.31
N ALA A 169 12.75 24.36 2.88
CA ALA A 169 13.90 24.12 2.01
C ALA A 169 14.99 23.22 2.64
N ASP A 170 15.03 23.18 3.95
CA ASP A 170 15.97 22.39 4.75
C ASP A 170 15.45 21.00 5.15
N ALA A 171 14.21 20.65 4.78
CA ALA A 171 13.58 19.42 5.27
C ALA A 171 14.00 18.17 4.50
N ALA A 172 14.30 18.28 3.20
CA ALA A 172 14.59 17.10 2.37
C ALA A 172 15.62 17.43 1.28
N ASP A 173 16.40 16.43 0.88
CA ASP A 173 17.34 16.55 -0.24
C ASP A 173 16.61 16.43 -1.58
N HIS A 174 15.57 15.60 -1.60
CA HIS A 174 14.75 15.38 -2.79
C HIS A 174 13.27 15.37 -2.41
N VAL A 175 12.44 15.95 -3.26
CA VAL A 175 10.99 16.01 -3.05
C VAL A 175 10.29 15.41 -4.27
N VAL A 176 9.46 14.40 -4.02
CA VAL A 176 8.57 13.79 -5.01
C VAL A 176 7.16 14.29 -4.73
N ARG A 177 6.58 15.01 -5.68
CA ARG A 177 5.24 15.59 -5.54
C ARG A 177 4.20 14.71 -6.24
N LEU A 178 3.12 14.45 -5.52
CA LEU A 178 1.98 13.67 -6.00
C LEU A 178 0.82 14.58 -6.32
N PRO A 179 0.00 14.25 -7.33
CA PRO A 179 -1.21 15.00 -7.63
C PRO A 179 -2.12 15.16 -6.40
N GLU A 180 -2.83 16.27 -6.35
CA GLU A 180 -3.90 16.48 -5.38
C GLU A 180 -4.98 15.43 -5.53
N PHE A 181 -5.35 14.83 -4.41
CA PHE A 181 -6.37 13.79 -4.37
C PHE A 181 -7.00 13.68 -2.98
N GLU A 182 -8.17 13.03 -2.92
CA GLU A 182 -8.83 12.72 -1.65
C GLU A 182 -7.90 12.00 -0.68
N GLY A 183 -7.72 12.56 0.53
CA GLY A 183 -6.73 12.07 1.49
C GLY A 183 -6.86 10.60 1.83
N VAL A 184 -8.11 10.09 1.86
CA VAL A 184 -8.39 8.66 2.12
C VAL A 184 -7.90 7.76 0.99
N PHE A 185 -7.79 8.24 -0.25
CA PHE A 185 -7.35 7.48 -1.42
C PHE A 185 -5.89 7.76 -1.82
N MET A 186 -5.23 8.73 -1.17
CA MET A 186 -3.79 8.99 -1.41
C MET A 186 -2.91 7.73 -1.38
N PRO A 187 -3.18 6.72 -0.54
CA PRO A 187 -2.44 5.47 -0.56
C PRO A 187 -2.35 4.79 -1.93
N LEU A 188 -3.40 4.89 -2.77
CA LEU A 188 -3.41 4.30 -4.11
C LEU A 188 -2.45 5.01 -5.08
N LEU A 189 -2.21 6.31 -4.88
CA LEU A 189 -1.24 7.06 -5.67
C LEU A 189 0.18 6.89 -5.13
N LEU A 190 0.33 6.98 -3.80
CA LEU A 190 1.62 6.99 -3.12
C LEU A 190 2.37 5.66 -3.24
N ILE A 191 1.66 4.53 -3.34
CA ILE A 191 2.31 3.21 -3.47
C ILE A 191 3.09 3.07 -4.79
N VAL A 192 2.65 3.74 -5.86
CA VAL A 192 3.26 3.58 -7.20
C VAL A 192 4.69 4.11 -7.26
N PRO A 193 5.03 5.35 -6.83
CA PRO A 193 6.43 5.79 -6.78
C PRO A 193 7.30 4.93 -5.84
N LEU A 194 6.75 4.32 -4.78
CA LEU A 194 7.51 3.39 -3.94
C LEU A 194 7.83 2.08 -4.68
N GLN A 195 6.87 1.54 -5.42
CA GLN A 195 7.08 0.37 -6.28
C GLN A 195 8.08 0.66 -7.40
N LEU A 196 7.99 1.82 -8.04
CA LEU A 196 8.95 2.26 -9.07
C LEU A 196 10.36 2.45 -8.50
N PHE A 197 10.48 3.04 -7.30
CA PHE A 197 11.76 3.19 -6.63
C PHE A 197 12.41 1.82 -6.36
N ALA A 198 11.66 0.87 -5.80
CA ALA A 198 12.14 -0.48 -5.56
C ALA A 198 12.54 -1.18 -6.88
N TYR A 199 11.73 -1.02 -7.93
CA TYR A 199 12.01 -1.56 -9.28
C TYR A 199 13.34 -1.02 -9.84
N TYR A 200 13.52 0.30 -9.86
CA TYR A 200 14.76 0.88 -10.38
C TYR A 200 15.98 0.57 -9.52
N MET A 201 15.83 0.53 -8.20
CA MET A 201 16.90 0.05 -7.31
C MET A 201 17.33 -1.38 -7.69
N SER A 202 16.38 -2.27 -7.94
CA SER A 202 16.63 -3.65 -8.35
C SER A 202 17.33 -3.74 -9.70
N VAL A 203 16.81 -3.04 -10.71
CA VAL A 203 17.38 -3.02 -12.08
C VAL A 203 18.81 -2.49 -12.06
N LEU A 204 19.07 -1.36 -11.36
CA LEU A 204 20.40 -0.75 -11.28
C LEU A 204 21.40 -1.63 -10.52
N ARG A 205 20.94 -2.47 -9.60
CA ARG A 205 21.76 -3.48 -8.89
C ARG A 205 21.93 -4.78 -9.68
N GLY A 206 21.34 -4.90 -10.88
CA GLY A 206 21.42 -6.11 -11.71
C GLY A 206 20.64 -7.30 -11.15
N CYS A 207 19.61 -7.05 -10.33
CA CYS A 207 18.76 -8.09 -9.75
C CYS A 207 17.62 -8.46 -10.72
N ASP A 208 17.15 -9.71 -10.66
CA ASP A 208 15.96 -10.14 -11.39
C ASP A 208 14.70 -9.67 -10.62
N VAL A 209 13.98 -8.74 -11.21
CA VAL A 209 12.78 -8.13 -10.60
C VAL A 209 11.57 -9.05 -10.60
N ASP A 210 11.51 -10.00 -11.53
CA ASP A 210 10.38 -10.92 -11.68
C ASP A 210 10.55 -12.19 -10.86
N LYS A 211 11.80 -12.65 -10.73
CA LYS A 211 12.15 -13.88 -10.01
C LYS A 211 13.22 -13.63 -8.95
N PRO A 212 12.88 -12.88 -7.90
CA PRO A 212 13.84 -12.62 -6.84
C PRO A 212 14.27 -13.91 -6.15
N ARG A 213 15.53 -13.95 -5.71
CA ARG A 213 16.09 -15.12 -5.02
C ARG A 213 15.30 -15.43 -3.75
N ASN A 214 15.20 -16.70 -3.40
CA ASN A 214 14.57 -17.20 -2.17
C ASN A 214 13.06 -16.90 -2.03
N LEU A 215 12.42 -16.37 -3.05
CA LEU A 215 10.99 -16.13 -3.07
C LEU A 215 10.30 -16.96 -4.16
N ALA A 216 9.06 -17.34 -3.89
CA ALA A 216 8.20 -18.01 -4.85
C ALA A 216 6.77 -17.43 -4.74
N LYS A 217 6.02 -17.43 -5.84
CA LYS A 217 4.63 -16.94 -5.88
C LYS A 217 3.71 -17.69 -4.92
N SER A 218 3.97 -18.97 -4.73
CA SER A 218 3.34 -19.80 -3.70
C SER A 218 4.40 -20.71 -3.09
N VAL A 219 4.46 -20.72 -1.77
CA VAL A 219 5.33 -21.63 -1.02
C VAL A 219 4.46 -22.80 -0.57
N THR A 220 4.66 -23.96 -1.19
CA THR A 220 4.05 -25.22 -0.77
C THR A 220 5.07 -25.96 0.08
N VAL A 221 5.14 -25.63 1.36
CA VAL A 221 5.80 -26.50 2.33
C VAL A 221 4.77 -27.52 2.78
N GLU A 222 4.85 -28.73 2.27
CA GLU A 222 4.12 -29.84 2.87
C GLU A 222 4.68 -30.05 4.28
N CYS A 223 3.94 -29.55 5.27
CA CYS A 223 4.24 -29.88 6.64
C CYS A 223 3.94 -31.37 6.82
N PRO A 224 4.92 -32.23 7.20
CA PRO A 224 4.65 -33.65 7.46
C PRO A 224 3.84 -33.86 8.75
N PHE A 225 3.16 -32.82 9.21
CA PHE A 225 2.17 -32.94 10.26
C PHE A 225 0.95 -33.66 9.68
N ARG A 226 0.94 -34.99 9.79
CA ARG A 226 -0.31 -35.72 9.89
C ARG A 226 -1.08 -35.13 11.06
N ALA A 227 -1.85 -34.09 10.78
CA ALA A 227 -2.86 -33.61 11.70
C ALA A 227 -3.77 -34.81 11.99
N ARG A 228 -3.62 -35.39 13.17
CA ARG A 228 -4.59 -36.35 13.65
C ARG A 228 -5.95 -35.69 13.57
N ASP A 229 -6.81 -36.21 12.73
CA ASP A 229 -8.17 -35.77 12.37
C ASP A 229 -9.11 -35.37 13.54
N ARG A 230 -8.65 -35.45 14.77
CA ARG A 230 -9.48 -35.14 15.96
C ARG A 230 -9.53 -33.66 16.32
N LEU A 231 -8.54 -32.85 15.96
CA LEU A 231 -8.55 -31.42 16.31
C LEU A 231 -9.40 -30.63 15.31
N PHE A 232 -9.38 -30.99 14.02
CA PHE A 232 -10.16 -30.31 12.98
C PHE A 232 -11.67 -30.57 13.10
N ARG A 233 -12.10 -31.73 13.63
CA ARG A 233 -13.52 -31.99 13.88
C ARG A 233 -14.09 -31.14 15.03
N ARG A 234 -13.28 -30.77 16.01
CA ARG A 234 -13.71 -29.88 17.10
C ARG A 234 -13.87 -28.42 16.66
N PHE A 235 -13.02 -27.96 15.75
CA PHE A 235 -13.15 -26.59 15.22
C PHE A 235 -14.34 -26.42 14.25
N ARG A 236 -14.73 -27.46 13.51
CA ARG A 236 -15.93 -27.42 12.66
C ARG A 236 -17.23 -27.30 13.48
N ALA A 237 -17.26 -27.86 14.68
CA ALA A 237 -18.42 -27.78 15.55
C ALA A 237 -18.61 -26.40 16.20
N PHE A 238 -17.53 -25.58 16.29
CA PHE A 238 -17.60 -24.24 16.88
C PHE A 238 -17.76 -23.11 15.86
N ALA A 239 -17.43 -23.34 14.60
CA ALA A 239 -17.52 -22.32 13.54
C ALA A 239 -18.88 -22.24 12.84
N PHE A 240 -19.73 -23.25 13.00
CA PHE A 240 -21.03 -23.33 12.31
C PHE A 240 -22.16 -22.46 12.90
N PRO A 241 -22.19 -22.08 14.19
CA PRO A 241 -23.28 -21.21 14.69
C PRO A 241 -23.13 -19.73 14.31
N LEU A 242 -21.92 -19.25 13.99
CA LEU A 242 -21.69 -17.84 13.65
C LEU A 242 -22.00 -17.50 12.18
N ALA A 243 -21.91 -18.46 11.27
CA ALA A 243 -22.25 -18.27 9.86
C ALA A 243 -23.76 -18.29 9.60
N ALA A 244 -24.53 -19.01 10.43
CA ALA A 244 -25.99 -19.12 10.27
C ALA A 244 -26.73 -17.83 10.69
N CYS A 245 -26.18 -17.00 11.57
CA CYS A 245 -26.79 -15.71 11.96
C CYS A 245 -26.63 -14.60 10.90
N PHE A 246 -25.72 -14.74 9.94
CA PHE A 246 -25.50 -13.72 8.91
C PHE A 246 -26.35 -13.91 7.65
N PHE A 247 -26.97 -15.07 7.44
CA PHE A 247 -27.75 -15.37 6.24
C PHE A 247 -29.27 -15.38 6.42
N ALA A 248 -29.79 -15.13 7.61
CA ALA A 248 -31.22 -15.22 7.92
C ALA A 248 -32.03 -13.91 7.73
N ALA A 249 -31.50 -12.90 7.07
CA ALA A 249 -32.21 -11.65 6.83
C ALA A 249 -32.15 -11.19 5.37
N SER A 250 -32.79 -11.96 4.47
CA SER A 250 -33.20 -11.46 3.16
C SER A 250 -34.53 -12.09 2.76
N PRO A 251 -35.60 -11.31 2.59
CA PRO A 251 -36.85 -11.83 2.06
C PRO A 251 -36.70 -12.16 0.58
N GLU A 252 -36.88 -13.41 0.22
CA GLU A 252 -36.99 -13.88 -1.15
C GLU A 252 -38.09 -13.13 -1.92
N ARG A 253 -37.71 -12.32 -2.91
CA ARG A 253 -38.64 -11.94 -3.97
C ARG A 253 -38.69 -13.06 -4.99
N ARG A 254 -39.77 -13.84 -4.95
CA ARG A 254 -40.11 -14.79 -6.01
C ARG A 254 -40.32 -14.03 -7.31
N ILE A 255 -39.47 -14.26 -8.29
CA ILE A 255 -39.69 -13.84 -9.66
C ILE A 255 -40.53 -14.93 -10.33
N THR A 256 -41.81 -14.65 -10.56
CA THR A 256 -42.69 -15.50 -11.39
C THR A 256 -42.34 -15.29 -12.86
N PRO A 257 -42.23 -16.36 -13.66
CA PRO A 257 -42.00 -16.25 -15.10
C PRO A 257 -43.27 -15.75 -15.81
N ARG A 258 -43.13 -14.76 -16.72
CA ARG A 258 -44.19 -14.30 -17.58
C ARG A 258 -44.50 -15.38 -18.65
N PRO A 259 -45.77 -15.65 -18.98
CA PRO A 259 -46.14 -16.55 -20.06
C PRO A 259 -45.83 -15.94 -21.42
N ALA A 260 -45.39 -16.80 -22.34
CA ALA A 260 -45.15 -16.48 -23.75
C ALA A 260 -46.45 -16.04 -24.47
N ARG A 261 -46.35 -15.02 -25.31
CA ARG A 261 -47.42 -14.63 -26.24
C ARG A 261 -47.38 -15.56 -27.46
N PRO A 262 -48.53 -16.03 -27.96
CA PRO A 262 -48.60 -16.76 -29.23
C PRO A 262 -48.59 -15.84 -30.43
N SER A 263 -47.95 -16.31 -31.51
CA SER A 263 -47.96 -15.95 -32.95
C SER A 263 -48.43 -14.59 -33.37
#